data_6e69df5e032ba966f69321c47a5b6281
#
_entry.id   6e69df5e032ba966f69321c47a5b6281
#
_cell.length_a   1.000
_cell.length_b   1.000
_cell.length_c   1.000
_cell.angle_alpha   90.00
_cell.angle_beta   90.00
_cell.angle_gamma   90.00
#
_symmetry.space_group_name_H-M   'P 1'
#
loop_
_entity.id
_entity.type
_entity.pdbx_description
1 polymer ?
#
loop_
_entity_poly.entity_id
_entity_poly.type
_entity_poly.pdbx_seq_one_letter_code
_entity_poly.pdbx_strand_id
1 'polypeptide(L)'
;QLDAILHTGASVIKIIKPYAEDDKIFSRIAHANQSGCLAIGMDIDHSFDHQGDHDVVLGEKMQPVNGAMLKRFMAQSRLPFIVKGVLSVHDALICRDLGAAGIVVSHHHGRMDFAPPPLKALPAIRQAVGREMKIFVDCGIESGADAYKALALGADAVSVGRALIPALTDRGAEGCAGEIRRVTGELRHFMAHTATRDLNSFDPSTIIL
;
A
#
# COMPACT_ATOMS: atom_id res chain seq x y z
N GLN A 1 13.37 3.06 -14.99
CA GLN A 1 11.91 2.82 -14.84
C GLN A 1 11.21 3.98 -14.12
N LEU A 2 11.64 4.36 -12.90
CA LEU A 2 10.98 5.42 -12.13
C LEU A 2 10.87 6.72 -12.93
N ASP A 3 11.98 7.19 -13.47
CA ASP A 3 12.05 8.46 -14.23
C ASP A 3 11.11 8.42 -15.46
N ALA A 4 11.04 7.29 -16.14
CA ALA A 4 10.13 7.10 -17.28
C ALA A 4 8.64 7.22 -16.87
N ILE A 5 8.29 6.73 -15.69
CA ILE A 5 6.91 6.86 -15.16
C ILE A 5 6.64 8.32 -14.80
N LEU A 6 7.58 8.98 -14.11
CA LEU A 6 7.42 10.38 -13.71
C LEU A 6 7.32 11.33 -14.92
N HIS A 7 8.03 11.04 -16.02
CA HIS A 7 7.93 11.80 -17.27
C HIS A 7 6.53 11.74 -17.91
N THR A 8 5.69 10.79 -17.55
CA THR A 8 4.28 10.76 -17.99
C THR A 8 3.38 11.74 -17.23
N GLY A 9 3.90 12.42 -16.20
CA GLY A 9 3.12 13.27 -15.30
C GLY A 9 2.39 12.49 -14.18
N ALA A 10 2.63 11.17 -14.07
CA ALA A 10 2.00 10.36 -13.02
C ALA A 10 2.54 10.71 -11.64
N SER A 11 1.65 10.77 -10.66
CA SER A 11 2.01 10.86 -9.25
C SER A 11 2.51 9.50 -8.74
N VAL A 12 3.70 9.45 -8.16
CA VAL A 12 4.37 8.18 -7.81
C VAL A 12 4.70 8.12 -6.32
N ILE A 13 4.35 7.00 -5.70
CA ILE A 13 4.89 6.55 -4.41
C ILE A 13 5.88 5.42 -4.71
N LYS A 14 7.16 5.61 -4.39
CA LYS A 14 8.20 4.62 -4.64
C LYS A 14 8.31 3.64 -3.49
N ILE A 15 7.90 2.39 -3.69
CA ILE A 15 8.10 1.32 -2.71
C ILE A 15 9.44 0.62 -2.97
N ILE A 16 10.27 0.51 -1.96
CA ILE A 16 11.59 -0.12 -1.96
C ILE A 16 11.47 -1.47 -1.29
N LYS A 17 12.10 -2.49 -1.87
CA LYS A 17 12.20 -3.82 -1.25
C LYS A 17 13.22 -3.82 -0.10
N PRO A 18 13.06 -4.68 0.90
CA PRO A 18 13.97 -4.78 2.03
C PRO A 18 15.24 -5.58 1.65
N TYR A 19 16.06 -5.04 0.76
CA TYR A 19 17.29 -5.68 0.32
C TYR A 19 18.23 -5.97 1.49
N ALA A 20 18.95 -7.12 1.45
CA ALA A 20 19.95 -7.47 2.46
C ALA A 20 21.14 -6.48 2.47
N GLU A 21 21.39 -5.81 1.37
CA GLU A 21 22.41 -4.78 1.25
C GLU A 21 21.81 -3.39 1.53
N ASP A 22 22.11 -2.82 2.69
CA ASP A 22 21.63 -1.51 3.11
C ASP A 22 22.01 -0.39 2.10
N ASP A 23 23.21 -0.44 1.50
CA ASP A 23 23.66 0.55 0.53
C ASP A 23 22.74 0.62 -0.69
N LYS A 24 22.16 -0.51 -1.08
CA LYS A 24 21.17 -0.57 -2.14
C LYS A 24 19.87 0.15 -1.74
N ILE A 25 19.44 0.00 -0.49
CA ILE A 25 18.29 0.72 0.05
C ILE A 25 18.57 2.22 0.06
N PHE A 26 19.73 2.63 0.59
CA PHE A 26 20.11 4.05 0.65
C PHE A 26 20.24 4.69 -0.74
N SER A 27 20.82 3.99 -1.72
CA SER A 27 20.90 4.49 -3.08
C SER A 27 19.52 4.72 -3.72
N ARG A 28 18.56 3.83 -3.43
CA ARG A 28 17.19 3.97 -3.92
C ARG A 28 16.42 5.09 -3.23
N ILE A 29 16.66 5.31 -1.93
CA ILE A 29 16.12 6.46 -1.21
C ILE A 29 16.69 7.76 -1.77
N ALA A 30 18.01 7.84 -1.96
CA ALA A 30 18.69 9.01 -2.54
C ALA A 30 18.14 9.36 -3.92
N HIS A 31 17.98 8.35 -4.80
CA HIS A 31 17.38 8.54 -6.12
C HIS A 31 15.95 9.08 -6.04
N ALA A 32 15.09 8.48 -5.18
CA ALA A 32 13.72 8.93 -5.05
C ALA A 32 13.61 10.35 -4.46
N ASN A 33 14.49 10.73 -3.54
CA ASN A 33 14.57 12.10 -3.00
C ASN A 33 14.83 13.17 -4.09
N GLN A 34 15.40 12.78 -5.23
CA GLN A 34 15.75 13.66 -6.34
C GLN A 34 14.79 13.57 -7.53
N SER A 35 13.91 12.55 -7.56
CA SER A 35 13.15 12.21 -8.76
C SER A 35 11.76 12.84 -8.85
N GLY A 36 11.29 13.55 -7.83
CA GLY A 36 9.93 14.14 -7.83
C GLY A 36 8.81 13.19 -7.42
N CYS A 37 9.13 12.08 -6.75
CA CYS A 37 8.11 11.22 -6.13
C CYS A 37 7.32 11.97 -5.05
N LEU A 38 6.04 11.63 -4.87
CA LEU A 38 5.21 12.15 -3.79
C LEU A 38 5.63 11.61 -2.42
N ALA A 39 6.03 10.35 -2.38
CA ALA A 39 6.45 9.65 -1.17
C ALA A 39 7.37 8.48 -1.52
N ILE A 40 8.03 8.00 -0.50
CA ILE A 40 8.85 6.79 -0.53
C ILE A 40 8.24 5.79 0.46
N GLY A 41 8.47 4.51 0.26
CA GLY A 41 8.06 3.51 1.23
C GLY A 41 8.93 2.27 1.17
N MET A 42 8.69 1.38 2.13
CA MET A 42 9.35 0.09 2.22
C MET A 42 8.34 -1.02 2.43
N ASP A 43 8.55 -2.10 1.71
CA ASP A 43 7.78 -3.34 1.77
C ASP A 43 8.41 -4.24 2.84
N ILE A 44 7.82 -4.31 4.04
CA ILE A 44 8.41 -5.06 5.17
C ILE A 44 7.94 -6.51 5.25
N ASP A 45 6.90 -6.88 4.51
CA ASP A 45 6.32 -8.22 4.47
C ASP A 45 6.93 -9.14 3.39
N HIS A 46 8.07 -8.74 2.83
CA HIS A 46 8.74 -9.42 1.72
C HIS A 46 10.14 -9.89 2.10
N SER A 47 10.31 -10.39 3.32
CA SER A 47 11.61 -10.75 3.86
C SER A 47 11.91 -12.23 3.77
N PHE A 48 10.86 -13.05 3.85
CA PHE A 48 10.95 -14.51 3.82
C PHE A 48 9.99 -15.09 2.78
N ASP A 49 10.35 -16.23 2.25
CA ASP A 49 9.47 -17.06 1.42
C ASP A 49 8.56 -17.96 2.29
N HIS A 50 7.73 -18.77 1.64
CA HIS A 50 6.81 -19.70 2.31
C HIS A 50 7.51 -20.91 2.96
N GLN A 51 8.80 -21.11 2.75
CA GLN A 51 9.62 -22.15 3.39
C GLN A 51 10.35 -21.61 4.62
N GLY A 52 10.33 -20.29 4.85
CA GLY A 52 11.02 -19.64 5.95
C GLY A 52 12.45 -19.23 5.62
N ASP A 53 12.89 -19.42 4.38
CA ASP A 53 14.15 -18.92 3.89
C ASP A 53 14.06 -17.44 3.49
N HIS A 54 15.21 -16.76 3.47
CA HIS A 54 15.24 -15.39 2.97
C HIS A 54 14.75 -15.32 1.52
N ASP A 55 13.78 -14.47 1.26
CA ASP A 55 13.27 -14.28 -0.08
C ASP A 55 14.31 -13.70 -1.03
N VAL A 56 14.19 -14.09 -2.31
CA VAL A 56 15.06 -13.62 -3.38
C VAL A 56 14.21 -13.01 -4.49
N VAL A 57 14.35 -11.72 -4.70
CA VAL A 57 13.61 -10.99 -5.74
C VAL A 57 14.58 -10.52 -6.82
N LEU A 58 14.42 -11.02 -8.04
CA LEU A 58 15.29 -10.69 -9.18
C LEU A 58 16.79 -10.94 -8.89
N GLY A 59 17.08 -12.03 -8.18
CA GLY A 59 18.45 -12.40 -7.79
C GLY A 59 18.99 -11.68 -6.56
N GLU A 60 18.20 -10.82 -5.94
CA GLU A 60 18.58 -10.05 -4.76
C GLU A 60 17.96 -10.65 -3.50
N LYS A 61 18.80 -10.88 -2.48
CA LYS A 61 18.35 -11.39 -1.18
C LYS A 61 17.64 -10.29 -0.38
N MET A 62 16.52 -10.66 0.25
CA MET A 62 15.79 -9.78 1.15
C MET A 62 16.18 -10.04 2.61
N GLN A 63 15.95 -9.08 3.50
CA GLN A 63 16.18 -9.19 4.93
C GLN A 63 14.96 -8.73 5.74
N PRO A 64 14.73 -9.27 6.94
CA PRO A 64 13.73 -8.72 7.85
C PRO A 64 14.15 -7.31 8.31
N VAL A 65 13.15 -6.42 8.39
CA VAL A 65 13.36 -5.03 8.81
C VAL A 65 12.73 -4.83 10.19
N ASN A 66 13.54 -4.50 11.18
CA ASN A 66 13.07 -4.11 12.50
C ASN A 66 12.91 -2.59 12.63
N GLY A 67 12.33 -2.13 13.76
CA GLY A 67 12.06 -0.71 13.98
C GLY A 67 13.31 0.18 13.96
N ALA A 68 14.45 -0.30 14.43
CA ALA A 68 15.72 0.46 14.41
C ALA A 68 16.24 0.64 12.97
N MET A 69 16.17 -0.40 12.15
CA MET A 69 16.53 -0.33 10.74
C MET A 69 15.57 0.61 9.98
N LEU A 70 14.25 0.45 10.22
CA LEU A 70 13.24 1.30 9.59
C LEU A 70 13.48 2.78 9.92
N LYS A 71 13.75 3.10 11.20
CA LYS A 71 14.11 4.45 11.63
C LYS A 71 15.33 4.99 10.87
N ARG A 72 16.37 4.17 10.68
CA ARG A 72 17.57 4.53 9.92
C ARG A 72 17.26 4.86 8.46
N PHE A 73 16.43 4.05 7.81
CA PHE A 73 16.03 4.26 6.43
C PHE A 73 15.14 5.50 6.29
N MET A 74 14.17 5.68 7.18
CA MET A 74 13.30 6.85 7.21
C MET A 74 14.09 8.16 7.38
N ALA A 75 15.14 8.15 8.22
CA ALA A 75 15.98 9.33 8.44
C ALA A 75 16.75 9.82 7.19
N GLN A 76 16.91 8.97 6.17
CA GLN A 76 17.52 9.35 4.89
C GLN A 76 16.50 9.88 3.88
N SER A 77 15.21 9.74 4.15
CA SER A 77 14.16 10.24 3.28
C SER A 77 13.87 11.72 3.55
N ARG A 78 13.82 12.52 2.49
CA ARG A 78 13.30 13.89 2.49
C ARG A 78 11.81 13.93 2.16
N LEU A 79 11.24 12.81 1.73
CA LEU A 79 9.86 12.63 1.34
C LEU A 79 9.08 11.93 2.46
N PRO A 80 7.75 12.07 2.52
CA PRO A 80 6.92 11.27 3.41
C PRO A 80 7.23 9.78 3.24
N PHE A 81 7.34 9.04 4.35
CA PHE A 81 7.70 7.62 4.31
C PHE A 81 6.49 6.75 4.64
N ILE A 82 6.25 5.73 3.83
CA ILE A 82 5.13 4.80 3.93
C ILE A 82 5.65 3.40 4.20
N VAL A 83 5.09 2.70 5.18
CA VAL A 83 5.46 1.32 5.51
C VAL A 83 4.39 0.38 4.96
N LYS A 84 4.78 -0.52 4.05
CA LYS A 84 3.87 -1.48 3.42
C LYS A 84 4.06 -2.88 4.02
N GLY A 85 2.93 -3.59 4.24
CA GLY A 85 2.92 -4.92 4.84
C GLY A 85 2.55 -4.91 6.32
N VAL A 86 1.86 -3.87 6.76
CA VAL A 86 1.38 -3.73 8.14
C VAL A 86 0.02 -4.42 8.25
N LEU A 87 -0.12 -5.35 9.21
CA LEU A 87 -1.35 -6.14 9.35
C LEU A 87 -1.81 -6.28 10.82
N SER A 88 -1.12 -5.62 11.74
CA SER A 88 -1.46 -5.61 13.17
C SER A 88 -1.52 -4.20 13.73
N VAL A 89 -2.30 -4.02 14.79
CA VAL A 89 -2.34 -2.77 15.57
C VAL A 89 -0.96 -2.47 16.15
N HIS A 90 -0.26 -3.51 16.62
CA HIS A 90 1.07 -3.36 17.22
C HIS A 90 2.06 -2.74 16.23
N ASP A 91 2.17 -3.30 15.02
CA ASP A 91 3.08 -2.78 14.00
C ASP A 91 2.67 -1.40 13.50
N ALA A 92 1.35 -1.15 13.39
CA ALA A 92 0.84 0.16 13.02
C ALA A 92 1.23 1.25 14.03
N LEU A 93 1.17 0.93 15.33
CA LEU A 93 1.60 1.84 16.40
C LEU A 93 3.12 2.07 16.34
N ILE A 94 3.92 1.04 16.10
CA ILE A 94 5.37 1.19 15.90
C ILE A 94 5.64 2.13 14.71
N CYS A 95 4.98 1.93 13.57
CA CYS A 95 5.15 2.79 12.41
C CYS A 95 4.79 4.26 12.72
N ARG A 96 3.69 4.50 13.42
CA ARG A 96 3.29 5.84 13.87
C ARG A 96 4.34 6.47 14.78
N ASP A 97 4.80 5.73 15.78
CA ASP A 97 5.75 6.24 16.78
C ASP A 97 7.15 6.49 16.19
N LEU A 98 7.49 5.82 15.10
CA LEU A 98 8.68 6.09 14.29
C LEU A 98 8.51 7.31 13.36
N GLY A 99 7.30 7.85 13.22
CA GLY A 99 7.02 9.00 12.38
C GLY A 99 6.70 8.66 10.91
N ALA A 100 6.22 7.44 10.64
CA ALA A 100 5.73 7.11 9.30
C ALA A 100 4.54 8.00 8.91
N ALA A 101 4.57 8.55 7.70
CA ALA A 101 3.48 9.37 7.16
C ALA A 101 2.25 8.53 6.80
N GLY A 102 2.45 7.24 6.56
CA GLY A 102 1.37 6.31 6.25
C GLY A 102 1.81 4.86 6.27
N ILE A 103 0.81 3.99 6.21
CA ILE A 103 0.99 2.54 6.11
C ILE A 103 0.14 1.98 4.96
N VAL A 104 0.55 0.83 4.43
CA VAL A 104 -0.31 -0.01 3.59
C VAL A 104 -0.69 -1.25 4.40
N VAL A 105 -1.97 -1.39 4.70
CA VAL A 105 -2.53 -2.59 5.34
C VAL A 105 -2.61 -3.68 4.27
N SER A 106 -1.75 -4.69 4.41
CA SER A 106 -1.43 -5.64 3.34
C SER A 106 -0.90 -6.95 3.90
N HIS A 107 -1.22 -8.07 3.25
CA HIS A 107 -0.57 -9.37 3.42
C HIS A 107 0.10 -9.84 2.12
N HIS A 108 0.42 -8.91 1.24
CA HIS A 108 1.08 -9.16 -0.05
C HIS A 108 0.37 -10.20 -0.93
N HIS A 109 -0.96 -10.26 -0.84
CA HIS A 109 -1.83 -11.17 -1.58
C HIS A 109 -1.53 -12.66 -1.35
N GLY A 110 -1.65 -13.09 -0.09
CA GLY A 110 -1.49 -14.50 0.30
C GLY A 110 -0.05 -14.98 0.40
N ARG A 111 0.91 -14.06 0.51
CA ARG A 111 2.30 -14.43 0.75
C ARG A 111 2.49 -15.07 2.14
N MET A 112 1.65 -14.73 3.08
CA MET A 112 1.59 -15.32 4.41
C MET A 112 0.31 -16.16 4.52
N ASP A 113 0.47 -17.47 4.72
CA ASP A 113 -0.66 -18.36 4.99
C ASP A 113 -1.36 -17.96 6.29
N PHE A 114 -2.67 -18.10 6.32
CA PHE A 114 -3.51 -17.77 7.48
C PHE A 114 -3.49 -16.30 7.93
N ALA A 115 -2.88 -15.41 7.17
CA ALA A 115 -2.94 -13.98 7.48
C ALA A 115 -4.39 -13.46 7.41
N PRO A 116 -4.82 -12.60 8.33
CA PRO A 116 -6.17 -12.05 8.27
C PRO A 116 -6.34 -11.18 7.01
N PRO A 117 -7.53 -11.18 6.40
CA PRO A 117 -7.83 -10.24 5.33
C PRO A 117 -7.59 -8.79 5.80
N PRO A 118 -6.96 -7.91 4.99
CA PRO A 118 -6.67 -6.54 5.37
C PRO A 118 -7.88 -5.77 5.89
N LEU A 119 -9.05 -5.94 5.30
CA LEU A 119 -10.28 -5.27 5.73
C LEU A 119 -10.73 -5.69 7.14
N LYS A 120 -10.33 -6.87 7.61
CA LYS A 120 -10.63 -7.33 8.96
C LYS A 120 -9.75 -6.67 10.03
N ALA A 121 -8.50 -6.37 9.68
CA ALA A 121 -7.54 -5.67 10.56
C ALA A 121 -7.73 -4.15 10.54
N LEU A 122 -8.21 -3.61 9.43
CA LEU A 122 -8.29 -2.18 9.15
C LEU A 122 -9.02 -1.34 10.21
N PRO A 123 -10.23 -1.70 10.70
CA PRO A 123 -10.94 -0.86 11.66
C PRO A 123 -10.16 -0.67 12.96
N ALA A 124 -9.58 -1.75 13.50
CA ALA A 124 -8.80 -1.70 14.73
C ALA A 124 -7.50 -0.88 14.54
N ILE A 125 -6.84 -1.04 13.39
CA ILE A 125 -5.67 -0.24 13.03
C ILE A 125 -6.04 1.24 12.93
N ARG A 126 -7.12 1.59 12.20
CA ARG A 126 -7.58 2.99 12.07
C ARG A 126 -7.90 3.60 13.43
N GLN A 127 -8.59 2.87 14.30
CA GLN A 127 -8.89 3.33 15.65
C GLN A 127 -7.61 3.63 16.44
N ALA A 128 -6.60 2.78 16.34
CA ALA A 128 -5.36 2.90 17.10
C ALA A 128 -4.46 4.06 16.62
N VAL A 129 -4.37 4.28 15.30
CA VAL A 129 -3.45 5.29 14.73
C VAL A 129 -4.10 6.64 14.48
N GLY A 130 -5.42 6.74 14.60
CA GLY A 130 -6.14 8.00 14.35
C GLY A 130 -6.17 8.41 12.87
N ARG A 131 -6.40 9.70 12.61
CA ARG A 131 -6.53 10.27 11.26
C ARG A 131 -5.25 10.94 10.75
N GLU A 132 -4.25 11.14 11.58
CA GLU A 132 -3.02 11.82 11.20
C GLU A 132 -2.14 10.97 10.29
N MET A 133 -2.05 9.66 10.57
CA MET A 133 -1.34 8.72 9.70
C MET A 133 -2.25 8.23 8.56
N LYS A 134 -1.76 8.28 7.33
CA LYS A 134 -2.48 7.81 6.16
C LYS A 134 -2.52 6.29 6.09
N ILE A 135 -3.67 5.73 5.76
CA ILE A 135 -3.84 4.29 5.58
C ILE A 135 -4.26 3.98 4.14
N PHE A 136 -3.40 3.24 3.47
CA PHE A 136 -3.69 2.62 2.19
C PHE A 136 -4.07 1.16 2.43
N VAL A 137 -4.89 0.60 1.56
CA VAL A 137 -5.25 -0.84 1.59
C VAL A 137 -5.04 -1.43 0.22
N ASP A 138 -4.40 -2.57 0.16
CA ASP A 138 -4.32 -3.41 -1.03
C ASP A 138 -4.82 -4.84 -0.73
N CYS A 139 -4.60 -5.77 -1.65
CA CYS A 139 -5.01 -7.18 -1.56
C CYS A 139 -6.54 -7.38 -1.61
N GLY A 140 -6.99 -7.87 -2.76
CA GLY A 140 -8.40 -8.18 -2.97
C GLY A 140 -9.27 -6.97 -3.33
N ILE A 141 -8.67 -5.86 -3.75
CA ILE A 141 -9.41 -4.73 -4.32
C ILE A 141 -9.55 -4.99 -5.83
N GLU A 142 -10.68 -5.53 -6.22
CA GLU A 142 -10.98 -5.95 -7.60
C GLU A 142 -12.24 -5.28 -8.16
N SER A 143 -13.01 -4.62 -7.31
CA SER A 143 -14.26 -3.96 -7.66
C SER A 143 -14.44 -2.64 -6.92
N GLY A 144 -15.41 -1.83 -7.39
CA GLY A 144 -15.85 -0.64 -6.67
C GLY A 144 -16.49 -0.96 -5.33
N ALA A 145 -17.07 -2.15 -5.17
CA ALA A 145 -17.58 -2.61 -3.88
C ALA A 145 -16.46 -2.83 -2.86
N ASP A 146 -15.33 -3.43 -3.28
CA ASP A 146 -14.18 -3.64 -2.39
C ASP A 146 -13.55 -2.31 -2.01
N ALA A 147 -13.41 -1.41 -2.98
CA ALA A 147 -12.96 -0.04 -2.73
C ALA A 147 -13.87 0.69 -1.72
N TYR A 148 -15.20 0.60 -1.92
CA TYR A 148 -16.18 1.19 -1.01
C TYR A 148 -16.02 0.66 0.42
N LYS A 149 -15.95 -0.68 0.59
CA LYS A 149 -15.77 -1.31 1.91
C LYS A 149 -14.49 -0.83 2.59
N ALA A 150 -13.37 -0.80 1.88
CA ALA A 150 -12.10 -0.35 2.44
C ALA A 150 -12.16 1.11 2.91
N LEU A 151 -12.72 2.01 2.11
CA LEU A 151 -12.88 3.43 2.44
C LEU A 151 -13.84 3.62 3.63
N ALA A 152 -14.97 2.92 3.64
CA ALA A 152 -15.93 2.97 4.75
C ALA A 152 -15.34 2.45 6.07
N LEU A 153 -14.48 1.44 6.01
CA LEU A 153 -13.79 0.88 7.18
C LEU A 153 -12.57 1.69 7.63
N GLY A 154 -12.25 2.78 6.94
CA GLY A 154 -11.25 3.76 7.41
C GLY A 154 -9.97 3.87 6.59
N ALA A 155 -9.88 3.29 5.40
CA ALA A 155 -8.79 3.59 4.48
C ALA A 155 -8.89 5.03 3.96
N ASP A 156 -7.73 5.67 3.72
CA ASP A 156 -7.67 6.96 2.99
C ASP A 156 -7.61 6.73 1.48
N ALA A 157 -7.08 5.59 1.04
CA ALA A 157 -7.04 5.19 -0.36
C ALA A 157 -6.91 3.66 -0.51
N VAL A 158 -7.21 3.17 -1.71
CA VAL A 158 -7.07 1.76 -2.07
C VAL A 158 -6.11 1.60 -3.25
N SER A 159 -5.46 0.43 -3.34
CA SER A 159 -4.57 0.08 -4.44
C SER A 159 -5.15 -1.08 -5.23
N VAL A 160 -5.42 -0.84 -6.50
CA VAL A 160 -5.82 -1.89 -7.45
C VAL A 160 -4.57 -2.38 -8.17
N GLY A 161 -4.21 -3.63 -7.94
CA GLY A 161 -2.99 -4.24 -8.47
C GLY A 161 -3.28 -5.31 -9.51
N ARG A 162 -3.34 -6.56 -9.06
CA ARG A 162 -3.43 -7.75 -9.95
C ARG A 162 -4.70 -7.80 -10.79
N ALA A 163 -5.80 -7.18 -10.34
CA ALA A 163 -7.00 -7.06 -11.15
C ALA A 163 -6.77 -6.33 -12.49
N LEU A 164 -5.71 -5.52 -12.61
CA LEU A 164 -5.33 -4.86 -13.85
C LEU A 164 -4.59 -5.78 -14.83
N ILE A 165 -3.98 -6.89 -14.37
CA ILE A 165 -3.10 -7.73 -15.20
C ILE A 165 -3.83 -8.33 -16.42
N PRO A 166 -5.04 -8.93 -16.30
CA PRO A 166 -5.75 -9.45 -17.47
C PRO A 166 -6.02 -8.38 -18.51
N ALA A 167 -6.47 -7.20 -18.07
CA ALA A 167 -6.75 -6.08 -18.97
C ALA A 167 -5.48 -5.51 -19.62
N LEU A 168 -4.37 -5.49 -18.87
CA LEU A 168 -3.04 -5.10 -19.39
C LEU A 168 -2.58 -6.08 -20.46
N THR A 169 -2.71 -7.38 -20.22
CA THR A 169 -2.28 -8.43 -21.16
C THR A 169 -3.10 -8.40 -22.44
N ASP A 170 -4.41 -8.14 -22.36
CA ASP A 170 -5.33 -8.12 -23.49
C ASP A 170 -5.23 -6.83 -24.33
N ARG A 171 -5.25 -5.68 -23.68
CA ARG A 171 -5.39 -4.36 -24.34
C ARG A 171 -4.37 -3.32 -23.89
N GLY A 172 -3.28 -3.72 -23.24
CA GLY A 172 -2.22 -2.81 -22.82
C GLY A 172 -2.70 -1.70 -21.89
N ALA A 173 -2.14 -0.52 -22.04
CA ALA A 173 -2.46 0.64 -21.19
C ALA A 173 -3.93 1.04 -21.24
N GLU A 174 -4.59 0.93 -22.43
CA GLU A 174 -6.02 1.25 -22.57
C GLU A 174 -6.89 0.27 -21.77
N GLY A 175 -6.53 -1.02 -21.72
CA GLY A 175 -7.17 -2.02 -20.88
C GLY A 175 -7.11 -1.63 -19.41
N CYS A 176 -5.93 -1.27 -18.92
CA CYS A 176 -5.76 -0.79 -17.54
C CYS A 176 -6.60 0.45 -17.24
N ALA A 177 -6.57 1.43 -18.12
CA ALA A 177 -7.38 2.65 -17.97
C ALA A 177 -8.88 2.34 -17.94
N GLY A 178 -9.34 1.41 -18.80
CA GLY A 178 -10.71 0.93 -18.82
C GLY A 178 -11.12 0.27 -17.50
N GLU A 179 -10.25 -0.57 -16.95
CA GLU A 179 -10.50 -1.27 -15.68
C GLU A 179 -10.55 -0.30 -14.49
N ILE A 180 -9.66 0.68 -14.45
CA ILE A 180 -9.69 1.74 -13.42
C ILE A 180 -10.99 2.56 -13.52
N ARG A 181 -11.45 2.90 -14.76
CA ARG A 181 -12.73 3.58 -14.96
C ARG A 181 -13.91 2.73 -14.49
N ARG A 182 -13.89 1.41 -14.73
CA ARG A 182 -14.93 0.48 -14.28
C ARG A 182 -15.02 0.48 -12.75
N VAL A 183 -13.90 0.22 -12.05
CA VAL A 183 -13.84 0.20 -10.57
C VAL A 183 -14.28 1.55 -9.98
N THR A 184 -13.85 2.66 -10.58
CA THR A 184 -14.26 4.01 -10.15
C THR A 184 -15.76 4.25 -10.36
N GLY A 185 -16.33 3.79 -11.48
CA GLY A 185 -17.75 3.87 -11.76
C GLY A 185 -18.59 3.08 -10.77
N GLU A 186 -18.16 1.87 -10.46
CA GLU A 186 -18.81 1.03 -9.45
C GLU A 186 -18.74 1.66 -8.03
N LEU A 187 -17.58 2.22 -7.64
CA LEU A 187 -17.44 2.94 -6.39
C LEU A 187 -18.46 4.09 -6.29
N ARG A 188 -18.58 4.91 -7.34
CA ARG A 188 -19.55 5.99 -7.39
C ARG A 188 -20.99 5.50 -7.29
N HIS A 189 -21.28 4.34 -7.89
CA HIS A 189 -22.59 3.70 -7.79
C HIS A 189 -22.91 3.33 -6.32
N PHE A 190 -21.99 2.68 -5.61
CA PHE A 190 -22.17 2.36 -4.20
C PHE A 190 -22.31 3.62 -3.33
N MET A 191 -21.49 4.63 -3.56
CA MET A 191 -21.60 5.92 -2.86
C MET A 191 -22.99 6.56 -3.06
N ALA A 192 -23.53 6.52 -4.26
CA ALA A 192 -24.87 7.06 -4.55
C ALA A 192 -25.96 6.28 -3.78
N HIS A 193 -25.89 4.95 -3.74
CA HIS A 193 -26.88 4.11 -3.06
C HIS A 193 -26.81 4.21 -1.53
N THR A 194 -25.69 4.61 -0.96
CA THR A 194 -25.48 4.79 0.48
C THR A 194 -25.53 6.24 0.93
N ALA A 195 -25.92 7.16 0.04
CA ALA A 195 -25.91 8.61 0.27
C ALA A 195 -24.55 9.17 0.72
N THR A 196 -23.45 8.50 0.37
CA THR A 196 -22.08 8.96 0.61
C THR A 196 -21.71 10.07 -0.37
N ARG A 197 -21.61 11.31 0.09
CA ARG A 197 -21.45 12.49 -0.77
C ARG A 197 -20.04 12.64 -1.37
N ASP A 198 -19.04 12.32 -0.59
CA ASP A 198 -17.62 12.49 -0.93
C ASP A 198 -16.74 11.50 -0.16
N LEU A 199 -15.44 11.54 -0.41
CA LEU A 199 -14.47 10.63 0.21
C LEU A 199 -14.28 10.82 1.72
N ASN A 200 -14.85 11.86 2.33
CA ASN A 200 -14.80 12.11 3.77
C ASN A 200 -16.10 11.72 4.50
N SER A 201 -17.12 11.31 3.74
CA SER A 201 -18.48 11.08 4.24
C SER A 201 -18.86 9.60 4.33
N PHE A 202 -17.87 8.70 4.31
CA PHE A 202 -18.13 7.27 4.46
C PHE A 202 -18.63 6.93 5.86
N ASP A 203 -19.68 6.13 5.92
CA ASP A 203 -20.25 5.60 7.16
C ASP A 203 -19.92 4.10 7.29
N PRO A 204 -19.10 3.71 8.29
CA PRO A 204 -18.76 2.30 8.50
C PRO A 204 -19.97 1.42 8.84
N SER A 205 -21.08 1.99 9.34
CA SER A 205 -22.30 1.24 9.65
C SER A 205 -22.99 0.64 8.42
N THR A 206 -22.63 1.11 7.22
CA THR A 206 -23.11 0.54 5.95
C THR A 206 -22.44 -0.81 5.62
N ILE A 207 -21.41 -1.22 6.37
CA ILE A 207 -20.67 -2.47 6.18
C ILE A 207 -21.03 -3.48 7.26
N ILE A 208 -21.44 -4.65 6.83
CA ILE A 208 -21.64 -5.81 7.71
C ILE A 208 -20.39 -6.70 7.55
N LEU A 209 -19.66 -6.95 8.66
CA LEU A 209 -18.45 -7.76 8.73
C LEU A 209 -18.76 -9.19 9.22
#